data_1220cb3aa9eb3574c976bc9b10a456bd
#
_entry.id   1220cb3aa9eb3574c976bc9b10a456bd
#
_cell.length_a   1.000
_cell.length_b   1.000
_cell.length_c   1.000
_cell.angle_alpha   90.00
_cell.angle_beta   90.00
_cell.angle_gamma   90.00
#
_symmetry.space_group_name_H-M   'P 1'
#
loop_
_entity.id
_entity.type
_entity.pdbx_description
1 polymer ?
#
loop_
_entity_poly.entity_id
_entity_poly.type
_entity_poly.pdbx_seq_one_letter_code
_entity_poly.pdbx_strand_id
1 'polypeptide(L)'
;MRTTASYDLFPDARSERALARARWLAREGRTRDAESAYDELLAAKPELKACWAEYFELLRAGGRGEEALQLADRARGVFGETGFSYTLRGAALTELGRYPEALAELERAVEVDPDLALVWHELGYAAWKLGDRNRALLALDRAFALEPHTDTLKLRGQVLREAGRYQAAEVAFEGAAQAAEHAEQRVDAEQEIATTRRYEFYAPRRPDDLTAAERWFADTGSIVLASTPGPVAPSDETIVATFAEVAANCDWHFGQVILLGPEFPACNDLAYRLGAPLVTPAGLDPEVCPLIVGLRPLPADRIWNGIVGKLTSQQIGLVFALEHPAEAPGAVTTDVIGVLTDGEGEGGTRQERAPNPVQALTEAQSPGARLAGRRLRPT
;
A
#
# COMPACT_ATOMS: atom_id res chain seq x y z
N MET A 1 -45.79 -11.76 -26.72
CA MET A 1 -45.13 -12.81 -25.90
C MET A 1 -43.75 -12.30 -25.54
N ARG A 2 -43.57 -11.78 -24.34
CA ARG A 2 -42.25 -11.39 -23.85
C ARG A 2 -41.63 -12.64 -23.27
N THR A 3 -40.62 -13.19 -23.96
CA THR A 3 -39.74 -14.23 -23.40
C THR A 3 -38.96 -13.59 -22.26
N THR A 4 -39.31 -13.92 -21.02
CA THR A 4 -38.48 -13.69 -19.86
C THR A 4 -37.22 -14.52 -20.08
N ALA A 5 -36.09 -13.85 -20.44
CA ALA A 5 -34.80 -14.48 -20.44
C ALA A 5 -34.50 -14.90 -18.99
N SER A 6 -34.56 -16.18 -18.71
CA SER A 6 -34.07 -16.76 -17.49
C SER A 6 -32.56 -16.58 -17.52
N TYR A 7 -32.05 -15.61 -16.78
CA TYR A 7 -30.62 -15.48 -16.57
C TYR A 7 -30.20 -16.62 -15.62
N ASP A 8 -29.47 -17.59 -16.16
CA ASP A 8 -28.84 -18.62 -15.33
C ASP A 8 -27.84 -17.95 -14.38
N LEU A 9 -28.25 -17.77 -13.13
CA LEU A 9 -27.39 -17.25 -12.06
C LEU A 9 -26.25 -18.22 -11.68
N PHE A 10 -26.35 -19.48 -12.14
CA PHE A 10 -25.34 -20.49 -11.88
C PHE A 10 -24.78 -20.98 -13.24
N PRO A 11 -23.46 -20.78 -13.48
CA PRO A 11 -22.82 -21.33 -14.67
C PRO A 11 -22.92 -22.86 -14.65
N ASP A 12 -23.18 -23.45 -15.83
CA ASP A 12 -23.06 -24.91 -15.95
C ASP A 12 -21.62 -25.35 -15.66
N ALA A 13 -21.42 -26.63 -15.32
CA ALA A 13 -20.11 -27.17 -14.89
C ALA A 13 -18.99 -26.99 -15.96
N ARG A 14 -19.34 -26.71 -17.21
CA ARG A 14 -18.38 -26.40 -18.29
C ARG A 14 -17.95 -24.94 -18.21
N SER A 15 -18.90 -24.04 -18.04
CA SER A 15 -18.64 -22.60 -17.88
C SER A 15 -17.87 -22.32 -16.59
N GLU A 16 -18.18 -23.00 -15.47
CA GLU A 16 -17.43 -22.93 -14.21
C GLU A 16 -15.97 -23.33 -14.40
N ARG A 17 -15.71 -24.43 -15.09
CA ARG A 17 -14.31 -24.89 -15.36
C ARG A 17 -13.58 -23.91 -16.29
N ALA A 18 -14.25 -23.36 -17.29
CA ALA A 18 -13.67 -22.37 -18.18
C ALA A 18 -13.31 -21.08 -17.44
N LEU A 19 -14.20 -20.60 -16.57
CA LEU A 19 -13.97 -19.43 -15.72
C LEU A 19 -12.84 -19.67 -14.71
N ALA A 20 -12.83 -20.84 -14.05
CA ALA A 20 -11.75 -21.24 -13.16
C ALA A 20 -10.38 -21.32 -13.86
N ARG A 21 -10.35 -21.78 -15.12
CA ARG A 21 -9.12 -21.77 -15.95
C ARG A 21 -8.66 -20.34 -16.23
N ALA A 22 -9.54 -19.44 -16.61
CA ALA A 22 -9.21 -18.04 -16.88
C ALA A 22 -8.64 -17.35 -15.63
N ARG A 23 -9.26 -17.56 -14.46
CA ARG A 23 -8.76 -17.09 -13.16
C ARG A 23 -7.36 -17.62 -12.84
N TRP A 24 -7.14 -18.91 -13.06
CA TRP A 24 -5.84 -19.52 -12.82
C TRP A 24 -4.76 -18.90 -13.71
N LEU A 25 -5.04 -18.71 -15.01
CA LEU A 25 -4.13 -18.05 -15.94
C LEU A 25 -3.79 -16.61 -15.50
N ALA A 26 -4.79 -15.87 -15.03
CA ALA A 26 -4.60 -14.52 -14.53
C ALA A 26 -3.69 -14.49 -13.29
N ARG A 27 -3.88 -15.40 -12.33
CA ARG A 27 -3.05 -15.53 -11.13
C ARG A 27 -1.59 -15.92 -11.43
N GLU A 28 -1.37 -16.74 -12.47
CA GLU A 28 -0.04 -17.12 -12.93
C GLU A 28 0.66 -16.00 -13.75
N GLY A 29 0.04 -14.82 -13.89
CA GLY A 29 0.57 -13.72 -14.69
C GLY A 29 0.53 -13.95 -16.20
N ARG A 30 -0.18 -14.98 -16.66
CA ARG A 30 -0.37 -15.33 -18.09
C ARG A 30 -1.51 -14.50 -18.68
N THR A 31 -1.37 -13.18 -18.64
CA THR A 31 -2.44 -12.22 -18.93
C THR A 31 -3.08 -12.44 -20.30
N ARG A 32 -2.28 -12.61 -21.37
CA ARG A 32 -2.82 -12.82 -22.72
C ARG A 32 -3.63 -14.12 -22.87
N ASP A 33 -3.18 -15.17 -22.20
CA ASP A 33 -3.89 -16.46 -22.21
C ASP A 33 -5.20 -16.38 -21.41
N ALA A 34 -5.19 -15.61 -20.30
CA ALA A 34 -6.40 -15.33 -19.51
C ALA A 34 -7.42 -14.55 -20.32
N GLU A 35 -7.00 -13.51 -21.02
CA GLU A 35 -7.85 -12.70 -21.91
C GLU A 35 -8.50 -13.55 -23.00
N SER A 36 -7.70 -14.38 -23.69
CA SER A 36 -8.24 -15.32 -24.69
C SER A 36 -9.30 -16.25 -24.08
N ALA A 37 -9.06 -16.77 -22.88
CA ALA A 37 -10.00 -17.65 -22.20
C ALA A 37 -11.30 -16.92 -21.80
N TYR A 38 -11.22 -15.66 -21.36
CA TYR A 38 -12.39 -14.83 -21.09
C TYR A 38 -13.16 -14.52 -22.36
N ASP A 39 -12.49 -14.12 -23.46
CA ASP A 39 -13.17 -13.83 -24.74
C ASP A 39 -13.83 -15.08 -25.33
N GLU A 40 -13.20 -16.25 -25.30
CA GLU A 40 -13.80 -17.52 -25.69
C GLU A 40 -15.08 -17.82 -24.87
N LEU A 41 -15.02 -17.59 -23.55
CA LEU A 41 -16.15 -17.82 -22.67
C LEU A 41 -17.29 -16.81 -22.94
N LEU A 42 -16.99 -15.53 -23.14
CA LEU A 42 -17.96 -14.51 -23.46
C LEU A 42 -18.61 -14.73 -24.84
N ALA A 43 -17.87 -15.28 -25.81
CA ALA A 43 -18.42 -15.67 -27.11
C ALA A 43 -19.41 -16.84 -26.99
N ALA A 44 -19.13 -17.78 -26.06
CA ALA A 44 -19.99 -18.95 -25.85
C ALA A 44 -21.17 -18.66 -24.90
N LYS A 45 -20.98 -17.79 -23.91
CA LYS A 45 -21.92 -17.46 -22.82
C LYS A 45 -21.92 -15.95 -22.54
N PRO A 46 -22.44 -15.11 -23.44
CA PRO A 46 -22.41 -13.67 -23.27
C PRO A 46 -23.24 -13.17 -22.07
N GLU A 47 -24.20 -13.96 -21.59
CA GLU A 47 -25.03 -13.66 -20.42
C GLU A 47 -24.34 -13.89 -19.06
N LEU A 48 -23.14 -14.48 -19.04
CA LEU A 48 -22.43 -14.80 -17.80
C LEU A 48 -21.76 -13.54 -17.20
N LYS A 49 -22.49 -12.82 -16.36
CA LYS A 49 -22.02 -11.57 -15.72
C LYS A 49 -20.68 -11.73 -14.98
N ALA A 50 -20.47 -12.88 -14.30
CA ALA A 50 -19.22 -13.14 -13.61
C ALA A 50 -17.99 -13.09 -14.54
N CYS A 51 -18.12 -13.58 -15.77
CA CYS A 51 -17.02 -13.53 -16.75
C CYS A 51 -16.69 -12.07 -17.15
N TRP A 52 -17.72 -11.23 -17.35
CA TRP A 52 -17.51 -9.82 -17.65
C TRP A 52 -16.83 -9.09 -16.48
N ALA A 53 -17.29 -9.32 -15.26
CA ALA A 53 -16.72 -8.69 -14.06
C ALA A 53 -15.26 -9.07 -13.87
N GLU A 54 -14.92 -10.35 -13.99
CA GLU A 54 -13.55 -10.83 -13.80
C GLU A 54 -12.60 -10.39 -14.91
N TYR A 55 -13.07 -10.37 -16.16
CA TYR A 55 -12.27 -9.84 -17.25
C TYR A 55 -12.05 -8.33 -17.09
N PHE A 56 -13.08 -7.61 -16.64
CA PHE A 56 -12.97 -6.20 -16.31
C PHE A 56 -11.92 -5.93 -15.23
N GLU A 57 -11.93 -6.70 -14.13
CA GLU A 57 -10.94 -6.59 -13.06
C GLU A 57 -9.51 -6.93 -13.53
N LEU A 58 -9.35 -7.89 -14.44
CA LEU A 58 -8.05 -8.17 -15.05
C LEU A 58 -7.49 -6.97 -15.82
N LEU A 59 -8.33 -6.29 -16.60
CA LEU A 59 -7.95 -5.09 -17.35
C LEU A 59 -7.64 -3.91 -16.41
N ARG A 60 -8.49 -3.73 -15.40
CA ARG A 60 -8.34 -2.69 -14.36
C ARG A 60 -7.02 -2.86 -13.60
N ALA A 61 -6.73 -4.07 -13.12
CA ALA A 61 -5.48 -4.38 -12.42
C ALA A 61 -4.23 -4.17 -13.30
N GLY A 62 -4.38 -4.30 -14.62
CA GLY A 62 -3.33 -4.00 -15.60
C GLY A 62 -3.20 -2.53 -15.98
N GLY A 63 -3.97 -1.61 -15.39
CA GLY A 63 -3.98 -0.19 -15.75
C GLY A 63 -4.53 0.10 -17.15
N ARG A 64 -5.30 -0.82 -17.72
CA ARG A 64 -5.82 -0.77 -19.11
C ARG A 64 -7.23 -0.19 -19.17
N GLY A 65 -7.40 1.01 -18.64
CA GLY A 65 -8.69 1.68 -18.46
C GLY A 65 -9.50 1.85 -19.77
N GLU A 66 -8.85 2.17 -20.89
CA GLU A 66 -9.53 2.29 -22.19
C GLU A 66 -10.12 0.96 -22.69
N GLU A 67 -9.40 -0.13 -22.47
CA GLU A 67 -9.87 -1.46 -22.85
C GLU A 67 -10.99 -1.95 -21.90
N ALA A 68 -10.88 -1.60 -20.62
CA ALA A 68 -11.95 -1.84 -19.65
C ALA A 68 -13.23 -1.07 -20.04
N LEU A 69 -13.11 0.16 -20.52
CA LEU A 69 -14.25 0.94 -21.04
C LEU A 69 -14.87 0.30 -22.28
N GLN A 70 -14.05 -0.18 -23.23
CA GLN A 70 -14.54 -0.92 -24.39
C GLN A 70 -15.24 -2.22 -23.99
N LEU A 71 -14.72 -2.94 -23.00
CA LEU A 71 -15.36 -4.14 -22.47
C LEU A 71 -16.72 -3.81 -21.82
N ALA A 72 -16.80 -2.71 -21.07
CA ALA A 72 -18.04 -2.23 -20.46
C ALA A 72 -19.09 -1.82 -21.54
N ASP A 73 -18.66 -1.19 -22.63
CA ASP A 73 -19.55 -0.86 -23.76
C ASP A 73 -20.05 -2.13 -24.49
N ARG A 74 -19.21 -3.16 -24.63
CA ARG A 74 -19.63 -4.49 -25.12
C ARG A 74 -20.66 -5.12 -24.18
N ALA A 75 -20.44 -5.07 -22.86
CA ALA A 75 -21.38 -5.58 -21.86
C ALA A 75 -22.73 -4.86 -21.95
N ARG A 76 -22.73 -3.53 -22.14
CA ARG A 76 -23.96 -2.75 -22.38
C ARG A 76 -24.70 -3.20 -23.62
N GLY A 77 -24.01 -3.60 -24.70
CA GLY A 77 -24.58 -4.19 -25.87
C GLY A 77 -25.33 -5.50 -25.62
N VAL A 78 -24.87 -6.29 -24.61
CA VAL A 78 -25.48 -7.57 -24.23
C VAL A 78 -26.61 -7.39 -23.21
N PHE A 79 -26.37 -6.62 -22.16
CA PHE A 79 -27.29 -6.50 -21.01
C PHE A 79 -28.24 -5.30 -21.11
N GLY A 80 -28.02 -4.39 -22.08
CA GLY A 80 -28.76 -3.15 -22.16
C GLY A 80 -28.41 -2.15 -21.05
N GLU A 81 -29.33 -1.27 -20.73
CA GLU A 81 -29.20 -0.24 -19.70
C GLU A 81 -29.61 -0.79 -18.34
N THR A 82 -28.70 -1.54 -17.72
CA THR A 82 -28.87 -2.18 -16.42
C THR A 82 -27.90 -1.59 -15.39
N GLY A 83 -28.16 -1.78 -14.09
CA GLY A 83 -27.24 -1.41 -13.02
C GLY A 83 -25.84 -1.98 -13.26
N PHE A 84 -25.73 -3.23 -13.67
CA PHE A 84 -24.46 -3.89 -13.98
C PHE A 84 -23.66 -3.17 -15.10
N SER A 85 -24.29 -2.88 -16.25
CA SER A 85 -23.60 -2.24 -17.37
C SER A 85 -23.18 -0.79 -17.06
N TYR A 86 -24.02 -0.06 -16.36
CA TYR A 86 -23.68 1.29 -15.88
C TYR A 86 -22.52 1.25 -14.88
N THR A 87 -22.50 0.25 -13.96
CA THR A 87 -21.42 0.10 -12.98
C THR A 87 -20.07 -0.16 -13.63
N LEU A 88 -19.99 -1.12 -14.56
CA LEU A 88 -18.74 -1.39 -15.28
C LEU A 88 -18.21 -0.16 -16.00
N ARG A 89 -19.13 0.59 -16.64
CA ARG A 89 -18.75 1.80 -17.37
C ARG A 89 -18.29 2.92 -16.43
N GLY A 90 -19.01 3.12 -15.32
CA GLY A 90 -18.62 4.08 -14.29
C GLY A 90 -17.26 3.75 -13.67
N ALA A 91 -17.01 2.48 -13.37
CA ALA A 91 -15.72 2.02 -12.85
C ALA A 91 -14.59 2.26 -13.87
N ALA A 92 -14.78 1.94 -15.15
CA ALA A 92 -13.79 2.21 -16.20
C ALA A 92 -13.47 3.70 -16.35
N LEU A 93 -14.49 4.56 -16.30
CA LEU A 93 -14.32 6.01 -16.35
C LEU A 93 -13.56 6.54 -15.11
N THR A 94 -13.75 5.92 -13.96
CA THR A 94 -13.00 6.25 -12.73
C THR A 94 -11.50 5.93 -12.90
N GLU A 95 -11.16 4.78 -13.47
CA GLU A 95 -9.76 4.42 -13.76
C GLU A 95 -9.10 5.37 -14.78
N LEU A 96 -9.88 5.93 -15.70
CA LEU A 96 -9.41 6.93 -16.66
C LEU A 96 -9.32 8.36 -16.07
N GLY A 97 -9.65 8.55 -14.79
CA GLY A 97 -9.69 9.86 -14.16
C GLY A 97 -10.87 10.75 -14.60
N ARG A 98 -11.83 10.19 -15.34
CA ARG A 98 -13.02 10.90 -15.86
C ARG A 98 -14.13 10.91 -14.80
N TYR A 99 -13.81 11.36 -13.59
CA TYR A 99 -14.67 11.25 -12.41
C TYR A 99 -16.09 11.87 -12.57
N PRO A 100 -16.29 13.05 -13.18
CA PRO A 100 -17.64 13.59 -13.38
C PRO A 100 -18.52 12.69 -14.24
N GLU A 101 -17.96 12.08 -15.29
CA GLU A 101 -18.67 11.15 -16.15
C GLU A 101 -18.92 9.81 -15.44
N ALA A 102 -17.94 9.32 -14.68
CA ALA A 102 -18.08 8.12 -13.85
C ALA A 102 -19.26 8.26 -12.88
N LEU A 103 -19.31 9.39 -12.15
CA LEU A 103 -20.39 9.66 -11.21
C LEU A 103 -21.77 9.68 -11.90
N ALA A 104 -21.88 10.27 -13.09
CA ALA A 104 -23.15 10.29 -13.84
C ALA A 104 -23.61 8.87 -14.24
N GLU A 105 -22.70 7.98 -14.65
CA GLU A 105 -23.03 6.60 -14.96
C GLU A 105 -23.41 5.80 -13.70
N LEU A 106 -22.67 6.00 -12.60
CA LEU A 106 -22.92 5.31 -11.33
C LEU A 106 -24.23 5.79 -10.65
N GLU A 107 -24.60 7.06 -10.79
CA GLU A 107 -25.90 7.57 -10.35
C GLU A 107 -27.05 6.90 -11.10
N ARG A 108 -26.92 6.73 -12.41
CA ARG A 108 -27.90 5.96 -13.20
C ARG A 108 -27.94 4.50 -12.77
N ALA A 109 -26.78 3.91 -12.46
CA ALA A 109 -26.73 2.56 -11.94
C ALA A 109 -27.52 2.42 -10.63
N VAL A 110 -27.38 3.38 -9.70
CA VAL A 110 -28.16 3.45 -8.44
C VAL A 110 -29.65 3.62 -8.70
N GLU A 111 -30.05 4.46 -9.66
CA GLU A 111 -31.46 4.66 -10.01
C GLU A 111 -32.11 3.38 -10.54
N VAL A 112 -31.36 2.59 -11.32
CA VAL A 112 -31.86 1.35 -11.94
C VAL A 112 -31.80 0.16 -10.98
N ASP A 113 -30.76 0.07 -10.15
CA ASP A 113 -30.51 -1.07 -9.26
C ASP A 113 -29.95 -0.59 -7.90
N PRO A 114 -30.81 0.01 -7.04
CA PRO A 114 -30.38 0.60 -5.78
C PRO A 114 -29.92 -0.43 -4.72
N ASP A 115 -30.22 -1.72 -4.93
CA ASP A 115 -29.86 -2.78 -3.99
C ASP A 115 -28.61 -3.56 -4.42
N LEU A 116 -27.93 -3.14 -5.47
CA LEU A 116 -26.64 -3.70 -5.89
C LEU A 116 -25.50 -3.04 -5.10
N ALA A 117 -24.93 -3.72 -4.13
CA ALA A 117 -23.87 -3.20 -3.26
C ALA A 117 -22.65 -2.66 -4.05
N LEU A 118 -22.28 -3.36 -5.14
CA LEU A 118 -21.16 -2.96 -6.00
C LEU A 118 -21.33 -1.55 -6.58
N VAL A 119 -22.53 -1.15 -6.94
CA VAL A 119 -22.80 0.22 -7.47
C VAL A 119 -22.43 1.27 -6.44
N TRP A 120 -22.84 1.06 -5.20
CA TRP A 120 -22.55 1.98 -4.11
C TRP A 120 -21.07 2.00 -3.75
N HIS A 121 -20.39 0.85 -3.83
CA HIS A 121 -18.94 0.78 -3.65
C HIS A 121 -18.21 1.62 -4.71
N GLU A 122 -18.49 1.42 -5.99
CA GLU A 122 -17.85 2.16 -7.08
C GLU A 122 -18.21 3.66 -7.04
N LEU A 123 -19.44 4.01 -6.68
CA LEU A 123 -19.85 5.40 -6.45
C LEU A 123 -19.02 6.05 -5.32
N GLY A 124 -18.80 5.31 -4.24
CA GLY A 124 -17.95 5.73 -3.13
C GLY A 124 -16.50 5.95 -3.57
N TYR A 125 -15.96 5.03 -4.35
CA TYR A 125 -14.60 5.12 -4.89
C TYR A 125 -14.43 6.32 -5.84
N ALA A 126 -15.34 6.50 -6.78
CA ALA A 126 -15.31 7.63 -7.71
C ALA A 126 -15.46 8.99 -6.99
N ALA A 127 -16.35 9.07 -6.01
CA ALA A 127 -16.52 10.26 -5.19
C ALA A 127 -15.27 10.59 -4.36
N TRP A 128 -14.62 9.57 -3.78
CA TRP A 128 -13.35 9.72 -3.08
C TRP A 128 -12.25 10.26 -4.00
N LYS A 129 -12.09 9.68 -5.19
CA LYS A 129 -11.11 10.14 -6.18
C LYS A 129 -11.35 11.58 -6.63
N LEU A 130 -12.62 12.01 -6.70
CA LEU A 130 -12.98 13.42 -6.95
C LEU A 130 -12.72 14.34 -5.75
N GLY A 131 -12.44 13.80 -4.55
CA GLY A 131 -12.23 14.55 -3.32
C GLY A 131 -13.50 14.81 -2.51
N ASP A 132 -14.66 14.33 -2.94
CA ASP A 132 -15.92 14.43 -2.19
C ASP A 132 -16.03 13.32 -1.13
N ARG A 133 -15.30 13.52 -0.03
CA ARG A 133 -15.22 12.56 1.07
C ARG A 133 -16.59 12.28 1.71
N ASN A 134 -17.47 13.28 1.79
CA ASN A 134 -18.79 13.11 2.40
C ASN A 134 -19.65 12.17 1.56
N ARG A 135 -19.70 12.41 0.26
CA ARG A 135 -20.42 11.56 -0.68
C ARG A 135 -19.85 10.15 -0.71
N ALA A 136 -18.53 10.02 -0.69
CA ALA A 136 -17.84 8.73 -0.62
C ALA A 136 -18.29 7.93 0.61
N LEU A 137 -18.27 8.53 1.80
CA LEU A 137 -18.68 7.85 3.04
C LEU A 137 -20.15 7.43 3.01
N LEU A 138 -21.06 8.28 2.52
CA LEU A 138 -22.48 7.93 2.40
C LEU A 138 -22.69 6.72 1.47
N ALA A 139 -22.01 6.70 0.34
CA ALA A 139 -22.09 5.60 -0.62
C ALA A 139 -21.50 4.30 -0.04
N LEU A 140 -20.35 4.37 0.61
CA LEU A 140 -19.70 3.21 1.24
C LEU A 140 -20.49 2.66 2.43
N ASP A 141 -21.15 3.52 3.22
CA ASP A 141 -22.06 3.09 4.29
C ASP A 141 -23.25 2.32 3.69
N ARG A 142 -23.78 2.76 2.55
CA ARG A 142 -24.86 2.06 1.86
C ARG A 142 -24.40 0.74 1.26
N ALA A 143 -23.22 0.70 0.62
CA ALA A 143 -22.63 -0.52 0.10
C ALA A 143 -22.47 -1.57 1.19
N PHE A 144 -21.88 -1.19 2.33
CA PHE A 144 -21.67 -2.07 3.49
C PHE A 144 -22.99 -2.56 4.10
N ALA A 145 -24.01 -1.71 4.15
CA ALA A 145 -25.32 -2.10 4.68
C ALA A 145 -26.05 -3.12 3.79
N LEU A 146 -25.77 -3.11 2.48
CA LEU A 146 -26.33 -4.06 1.53
C LEU A 146 -25.55 -5.39 1.56
N GLU A 147 -24.24 -5.31 1.50
CA GLU A 147 -23.35 -6.46 1.50
C GLU A 147 -22.05 -6.12 2.23
N PRO A 148 -21.81 -6.65 3.44
CA PRO A 148 -20.56 -6.48 4.17
C PRO A 148 -19.39 -7.09 3.37
N HIS A 149 -18.47 -6.25 2.88
CA HIS A 149 -17.30 -6.68 2.13
C HIS A 149 -16.03 -6.02 2.66
N THR A 150 -14.94 -6.79 2.73
CA THR A 150 -13.64 -6.34 3.25
C THR A 150 -13.14 -5.08 2.52
N ASP A 151 -13.21 -5.06 1.18
CA ASP A 151 -12.69 -3.92 0.39
C ASP A 151 -13.51 -2.65 0.60
N THR A 152 -14.83 -2.78 0.82
CA THR A 152 -15.70 -1.63 1.17
C THR A 152 -15.30 -1.02 2.50
N LEU A 153 -15.02 -1.86 3.51
CA LEU A 153 -14.55 -1.40 4.82
C LEU A 153 -13.15 -0.79 4.75
N LYS A 154 -12.24 -1.36 3.96
CA LYS A 154 -10.90 -0.80 3.72
C LYS A 154 -10.98 0.58 3.08
N LEU A 155 -11.74 0.72 2.00
CA LEU A 155 -11.91 2.01 1.33
C LEU A 155 -12.54 3.04 2.27
N ARG A 156 -13.56 2.64 3.05
CA ARG A 156 -14.17 3.51 4.07
C ARG A 156 -13.15 3.97 5.12
N GLY A 157 -12.30 3.07 5.59
CA GLY A 157 -11.21 3.38 6.51
C GLY A 157 -10.23 4.39 5.93
N GLN A 158 -9.83 4.23 4.67
CA GLN A 158 -8.95 5.18 3.97
C GLN A 158 -9.57 6.58 3.86
N VAL A 159 -10.83 6.67 3.44
CA VAL A 159 -11.56 7.96 3.37
C VAL A 159 -11.67 8.63 4.73
N LEU A 160 -11.94 7.87 5.80
CA LEU A 160 -12.00 8.37 7.17
C LEU A 160 -10.64 8.87 7.67
N ARG A 161 -9.55 8.14 7.38
CA ARG A 161 -8.18 8.54 7.73
C ARG A 161 -7.79 9.85 7.06
N GLU A 162 -8.04 9.99 5.77
CA GLU A 162 -7.80 11.24 5.04
C GLU A 162 -8.64 12.42 5.55
N ALA A 163 -9.82 12.14 6.11
CA ALA A 163 -10.65 13.13 6.79
C ALA A 163 -10.17 13.45 8.21
N GLY A 164 -9.08 12.83 8.71
CA GLY A 164 -8.58 12.99 10.07
C GLY A 164 -9.47 12.31 11.15
N ARG A 165 -10.35 11.41 10.74
CA ARG A 165 -11.26 10.67 11.64
C ARG A 165 -10.64 9.32 12.02
N TYR A 166 -9.48 9.37 12.69
CA TYR A 166 -8.59 8.22 12.90
C TYR A 166 -9.25 7.07 13.66
N GLN A 167 -9.96 7.33 14.78
CA GLN A 167 -10.63 6.27 15.53
C GLN A 167 -11.72 5.57 14.70
N ALA A 168 -12.47 6.33 13.90
CA ALA A 168 -13.48 5.73 13.01
C ALA A 168 -12.84 4.94 11.87
N ALA A 169 -11.68 5.38 11.38
CA ALA A 169 -10.90 4.64 10.38
C ALA A 169 -10.37 3.32 10.95
N GLU A 170 -9.83 3.32 12.18
CA GLU A 170 -9.36 2.13 12.87
C GLU A 170 -10.48 1.10 13.02
N VAL A 171 -11.66 1.50 13.48
CA VAL A 171 -12.84 0.61 13.59
C VAL A 171 -13.23 0.02 12.22
N ALA A 172 -13.13 0.81 11.14
CA ALA A 172 -13.43 0.29 9.80
C ALA A 172 -12.40 -0.76 9.35
N PHE A 173 -11.10 -0.54 9.61
CA PHE A 173 -10.05 -1.51 9.29
C PHE A 173 -10.10 -2.75 10.19
N GLU A 174 -10.44 -2.62 11.48
CA GLU A 174 -10.70 -3.76 12.36
C GLU A 174 -11.86 -4.63 11.83
N GLY A 175 -12.93 -3.99 11.37
CA GLY A 175 -14.03 -4.68 10.70
C GLY A 175 -13.57 -5.39 9.43
N ALA A 176 -12.70 -4.77 8.62
CA ALA A 176 -12.12 -5.39 7.44
C ALA A 176 -11.26 -6.62 7.79
N ALA A 177 -10.43 -6.53 8.85
CA ALA A 177 -9.63 -7.65 9.32
C ALA A 177 -10.48 -8.83 9.83
N GLN A 178 -11.60 -8.53 10.48
CA GLN A 178 -12.55 -9.55 10.96
C GLN A 178 -13.33 -10.21 9.81
N ALA A 179 -13.68 -9.44 8.77
CA ALA A 179 -14.40 -9.93 7.60
C ALA A 179 -13.49 -10.61 6.56
N ALA A 180 -12.16 -10.57 6.76
CA ALA A 180 -11.19 -11.10 5.81
C ALA A 180 -11.33 -12.62 5.64
N GLU A 181 -11.52 -13.06 4.41
CA GLU A 181 -11.63 -14.48 4.04
C GLU A 181 -10.24 -15.15 3.92
N HIS A 182 -9.22 -14.36 3.62
CA HIS A 182 -7.84 -14.82 3.40
C HIS A 182 -6.86 -14.13 4.35
N ALA A 183 -5.77 -14.84 4.69
CA ALA A 183 -4.74 -14.31 5.58
C ALA A 183 -4.09 -13.01 5.06
N GLU A 184 -3.91 -12.89 3.75
CA GLU A 184 -3.36 -11.71 3.10
C GLU A 184 -4.22 -10.47 3.31
N GLN A 185 -5.55 -10.60 3.16
CA GLN A 185 -6.50 -9.50 3.40
C GLN A 185 -6.47 -9.03 4.86
N ARG A 186 -6.31 -9.98 5.80
CA ARG A 186 -6.20 -9.65 7.22
C ARG A 186 -4.92 -8.89 7.52
N VAL A 187 -3.77 -9.38 7.04
CA VAL A 187 -2.48 -8.71 7.21
C VAL A 187 -2.51 -7.30 6.64
N ASP A 188 -3.11 -7.12 5.47
CA ASP A 188 -3.24 -5.83 4.83
C ASP A 188 -4.12 -4.87 5.67
N ALA A 189 -5.25 -5.33 6.19
CA ALA A 189 -6.07 -4.52 7.09
C ALA A 189 -5.36 -4.16 8.41
N GLU A 190 -4.57 -5.09 8.98
CA GLU A 190 -3.75 -4.83 10.17
C GLU A 190 -2.64 -3.80 9.90
N GLN A 191 -2.06 -3.80 8.69
CA GLN A 191 -1.11 -2.77 8.26
C GLN A 191 -1.78 -1.39 8.14
N GLU A 192 -3.01 -1.33 7.64
CA GLU A 192 -3.79 -0.10 7.56
C GLU A 192 -4.15 0.46 8.95
N ILE A 193 -4.43 -0.40 9.94
CA ILE A 193 -4.58 0.00 11.34
C ILE A 193 -3.30 0.64 11.87
N ALA A 194 -2.16 -0.01 11.67
CA ALA A 194 -0.87 0.54 12.11
C ALA A 194 -0.57 1.89 11.44
N THR A 195 -0.83 2.01 10.14
CA THR A 195 -0.71 3.27 9.39
C THR A 195 -1.62 4.35 9.96
N THR A 196 -2.86 4.01 10.29
CA THR A 196 -3.84 4.95 10.87
C THR A 196 -3.37 5.49 12.21
N ARG A 197 -2.83 4.64 13.08
CA ARG A 197 -2.25 5.04 14.39
C ARG A 197 -1.05 5.97 14.22
N ARG A 198 -0.22 5.77 13.19
CA ARG A 198 0.89 6.69 12.90
C ARG A 198 0.41 8.06 12.42
N TYR A 199 -0.63 8.11 11.61
CA TYR A 199 -1.27 9.39 11.25
C TYR A 199 -1.91 10.08 12.46
N GLU A 200 -2.57 9.33 13.34
CA GLU A 200 -3.15 9.86 14.58
C GLU A 200 -2.10 10.45 15.53
N PHE A 201 -0.87 9.90 15.53
CA PHE A 201 0.25 10.43 16.29
C PHE A 201 0.52 11.91 15.97
N TYR A 202 0.27 12.36 14.76
CA TYR A 202 0.44 13.76 14.34
C TYR A 202 -0.80 14.63 14.54
N ALA A 203 -1.91 14.10 15.05
CA ALA A 203 -3.12 14.89 15.28
C ALA A 203 -2.84 16.11 16.18
N PRO A 204 -3.47 17.27 15.95
CA PRO A 204 -4.61 17.48 15.07
C PRO A 204 -4.25 17.83 13.60
N ARG A 205 -2.97 17.76 13.19
CA ARG A 205 -2.58 18.01 11.80
C ARG A 205 -3.20 16.96 10.87
N ARG A 206 -3.57 17.40 9.67
CA ARG A 206 -4.09 16.49 8.64
C ARG A 206 -2.94 15.84 7.87
N PRO A 207 -3.17 14.73 7.16
CA PRO A 207 -2.17 14.10 6.31
C PRO A 207 -1.52 15.07 5.31
N ASP A 208 -2.28 15.99 4.74
CA ASP A 208 -1.79 16.98 3.78
C ASP A 208 -0.86 18.04 4.39
N ASP A 209 -0.93 18.25 5.72
CA ASP A 209 -0.14 19.23 6.47
C ASP A 209 1.20 18.66 6.97
N LEU A 210 1.45 17.37 6.74
CA LEU A 210 2.67 16.67 7.16
C LEU A 210 3.84 16.97 6.20
N THR A 211 5.03 17.13 6.76
CA THR A 211 6.26 17.16 5.96
C THR A 211 6.50 15.83 5.24
N ALA A 212 7.38 15.80 4.25
CA ALA A 212 7.71 14.57 3.53
C ALA A 212 8.19 13.46 4.49
N ALA A 213 9.04 13.79 5.46
CA ALA A 213 9.56 12.85 6.45
C ALA A 213 8.47 12.33 7.40
N GLU A 214 7.61 13.20 7.89
CA GLU A 214 6.48 12.82 8.77
C GLU A 214 5.47 11.94 8.02
N ARG A 215 5.19 12.27 6.77
CA ARG A 215 4.33 11.45 5.90
C ARG A 215 4.97 10.09 5.65
N TRP A 216 6.27 10.05 5.38
CA TRP A 216 7.00 8.80 5.22
C TRP A 216 6.88 7.91 6.46
N PHE A 217 7.10 8.48 7.67
CA PHE A 217 6.88 7.75 8.91
C PHE A 217 5.43 7.29 9.05
N ALA A 218 4.46 8.15 8.79
CA ALA A 218 3.04 7.79 8.87
C ALA A 218 2.69 6.64 7.90
N ASP A 219 3.20 6.65 6.69
CA ASP A 219 2.94 5.62 5.69
C ASP A 219 3.66 4.30 5.99
N THR A 220 4.93 4.35 6.36
CA THR A 220 5.81 3.17 6.42
C THR A 220 6.19 2.72 7.83
N GLY A 221 6.15 3.63 8.81
CA GLY A 221 6.69 3.43 10.16
C GLY A 221 8.22 3.58 10.24
N SER A 222 8.88 3.93 9.14
CA SER A 222 10.33 4.18 9.11
C SER A 222 10.65 5.59 9.56
N ILE A 223 11.62 5.74 10.45
CA ILE A 223 12.04 7.02 11.01
C ILE A 223 12.97 7.72 10.01
N VAL A 224 12.73 8.99 9.72
CA VAL A 224 13.59 9.80 8.84
C VAL A 224 14.32 10.85 9.68
N LEU A 225 15.65 10.79 9.71
CA LEU A 225 16.46 11.67 10.54
C LEU A 225 16.46 13.12 10.02
N ALA A 226 16.54 13.32 8.70
CA ALA A 226 16.48 14.64 8.07
C ALA A 226 15.08 14.93 7.52
N SER A 227 14.40 15.92 8.06
CA SER A 227 12.95 16.07 7.92
C SER A 227 12.45 17.19 7.01
N THR A 228 13.32 18.10 6.51
CA THR A 228 12.84 19.23 5.68
C THR A 228 13.93 19.77 4.75
N PRO A 229 13.55 20.37 3.59
CA PRO A 229 14.48 21.06 2.72
C PRO A 229 15.21 22.22 3.44
N GLY A 230 16.50 22.33 3.26
CA GLY A 230 17.35 23.38 3.79
C GLY A 230 18.50 23.73 2.84
N PRO A 231 19.26 24.80 3.07
CA PRO A 231 20.28 25.26 2.12
C PRO A 231 21.54 24.37 2.06
N VAL A 232 21.70 23.41 2.96
CA VAL A 232 22.90 22.55 3.02
C VAL A 232 22.49 21.12 3.40
N ALA A 233 22.87 20.14 2.58
CA ALA A 233 22.68 18.73 2.87
C ALA A 233 23.48 18.32 4.12
N PRO A 234 22.92 17.52 5.04
CA PRO A 234 23.69 16.98 6.14
C PRO A 234 24.77 16.04 5.60
N SER A 235 25.98 16.13 6.18
CA SER A 235 27.04 15.19 5.84
C SER A 235 26.73 13.79 6.41
N ASP A 236 27.35 12.75 5.84
CA ASP A 236 27.22 11.38 6.33
C ASP A 236 27.61 11.28 7.82
N GLU A 237 28.64 12.02 8.25
CA GLU A 237 29.08 12.09 9.64
C GLU A 237 28.01 12.70 10.55
N THR A 238 27.28 13.72 10.06
CA THR A 238 26.18 14.33 10.82
C THR A 238 25.02 13.36 10.98
N ILE A 239 24.65 12.64 9.90
CA ILE A 239 23.59 11.63 9.91
C ILE A 239 23.93 10.50 10.87
N VAL A 240 25.15 9.97 10.77
CA VAL A 240 25.67 8.89 11.65
C VAL A 240 25.69 9.32 13.11
N ALA A 241 26.14 10.55 13.39
CA ALA A 241 26.15 11.10 14.76
C ALA A 241 24.73 11.19 15.34
N THR A 242 23.76 11.68 14.53
CA THR A 242 22.35 11.77 14.95
C THR A 242 21.74 10.39 15.18
N PHE A 243 22.03 9.43 14.29
CA PHE A 243 21.58 8.05 14.51
C PHE A 243 22.13 7.48 15.84
N ALA A 244 23.41 7.66 16.12
CA ALA A 244 24.02 7.19 17.36
C ALA A 244 23.42 7.86 18.61
N GLU A 245 23.08 9.15 18.52
CA GLU A 245 22.39 9.88 19.60
C GLU A 245 20.98 9.33 19.83
N VAL A 246 20.21 9.10 18.78
CA VAL A 246 18.87 8.49 18.87
C VAL A 246 18.96 7.08 19.44
N ALA A 247 19.91 6.27 18.99
CA ALA A 247 20.14 4.92 19.51
C ALA A 247 20.45 4.92 21.00
N ALA A 248 21.32 5.82 21.46
CA ALA A 248 21.66 5.96 22.87
C ALA A 248 20.45 6.39 23.72
N ASN A 249 19.66 7.37 23.24
CA ASN A 249 18.48 7.86 23.95
C ASN A 249 17.31 6.85 23.97
N CYS A 250 17.24 5.97 22.97
CA CYS A 250 16.27 4.87 22.90
C CYS A 250 16.78 3.58 23.58
N ASP A 251 18.00 3.60 24.12
CA ASP A 251 18.64 2.45 24.74
C ASP A 251 18.76 1.24 23.77
N TRP A 252 19.10 1.53 22.50
CA TRP A 252 19.38 0.52 21.49
C TRP A 252 20.86 0.10 21.60
N HIS A 253 21.09 -1.19 21.70
CA HIS A 253 22.42 -1.76 21.79
C HIS A 253 22.64 -2.79 20.69
N PHE A 254 23.66 -2.59 19.90
CA PHE A 254 24.03 -3.48 18.80
C PHE A 254 25.30 -4.22 19.15
N GLY A 255 25.32 -5.52 18.94
CA GLY A 255 26.55 -6.32 19.14
C GLY A 255 27.41 -6.39 17.88
N GLN A 256 26.89 -5.97 16.74
CA GLN A 256 27.60 -5.93 15.46
C GLN A 256 26.95 -4.94 14.49
N VAL A 257 27.79 -4.34 13.63
CA VAL A 257 27.37 -3.49 12.50
C VAL A 257 27.71 -4.22 11.20
N ILE A 258 26.76 -4.38 10.30
CA ILE A 258 26.94 -5.08 9.04
C ILE A 258 26.66 -4.12 7.90
N LEU A 259 27.67 -3.87 7.08
CA LEU A 259 27.53 -3.05 5.90
C LEU A 259 27.10 -3.90 4.71
N LEU A 260 25.97 -3.54 4.09
CA LEU A 260 25.50 -4.12 2.83
C LEU A 260 25.69 -3.08 1.71
N GLY A 261 26.50 -3.43 0.74
CA GLY A 261 26.83 -2.57 -0.40
C GLY A 261 28.18 -1.88 -0.28
N PRO A 262 28.42 -0.76 -0.97
CA PRO A 262 29.68 -0.07 -0.97
C PRO A 262 30.00 0.57 0.40
N GLU A 263 31.27 0.57 0.76
CA GLU A 263 31.75 1.30 1.93
C GLU A 263 31.58 2.82 1.73
N PHE A 264 31.24 3.49 2.82
CA PHE A 264 31.20 4.95 2.89
C PHE A 264 32.04 5.46 4.08
N PRO A 265 32.59 6.68 4.01
CA PRO A 265 33.58 7.15 4.99
C PRO A 265 33.09 7.08 6.44
N ALA A 266 31.81 7.36 6.70
CA ALA A 266 31.27 7.42 8.07
C ALA A 266 30.91 6.06 8.68
N CYS A 267 31.02 4.92 7.94
CA CYS A 267 30.63 3.61 8.51
C CYS A 267 31.52 3.16 9.68
N ASN A 268 32.80 3.48 9.66
CA ASN A 268 33.71 3.20 10.75
C ASN A 268 33.43 4.08 11.99
N ASP A 269 33.07 5.35 11.77
CA ASP A 269 32.65 6.27 12.84
C ASP A 269 31.34 5.76 13.50
N LEU A 270 30.40 5.27 12.71
CA LEU A 270 29.18 4.65 13.21
C LEU A 270 29.45 3.47 14.14
N ALA A 271 30.26 2.52 13.67
CA ALA A 271 30.66 1.34 14.46
C ALA A 271 31.35 1.75 15.77
N TYR A 272 32.26 2.72 15.69
CA TYR A 272 32.96 3.27 16.87
C TYR A 272 32.00 3.92 17.88
N ARG A 273 31.07 4.78 17.41
CA ARG A 273 30.08 5.45 18.29
C ARG A 273 29.13 4.47 18.98
N LEU A 274 28.79 3.39 18.29
CA LEU A 274 27.91 2.35 18.83
C LEU A 274 28.66 1.32 19.71
N GLY A 275 29.99 1.35 19.73
CA GLY A 275 30.82 0.37 20.44
C GLY A 275 30.67 -1.05 19.89
N ALA A 276 30.28 -1.19 18.61
CA ALA A 276 30.01 -2.47 17.99
C ALA A 276 30.98 -2.72 16.81
N PRO A 277 31.51 -3.94 16.62
CA PRO A 277 32.45 -4.24 15.54
C PRO A 277 31.76 -4.18 14.18
N LEU A 278 32.44 -3.64 13.17
CA LEU A 278 32.04 -3.73 11.78
C LEU A 278 32.39 -5.13 11.25
N VAL A 279 31.40 -5.86 10.79
CA VAL A 279 31.58 -7.24 10.27
C VAL A 279 31.04 -7.36 8.85
N THR A 280 31.57 -8.32 8.11
CA THR A 280 31.07 -8.62 6.76
C THR A 280 29.74 -9.39 6.79
N PRO A 281 28.93 -9.37 5.74
CA PRO A 281 27.68 -10.14 5.68
C PRO A 281 27.82 -11.63 5.98
N ALA A 282 28.98 -12.22 5.64
CA ALA A 282 29.28 -13.62 5.95
C ALA A 282 29.53 -13.88 7.45
N GLY A 283 29.88 -12.85 8.22
CA GLY A 283 30.09 -12.90 9.66
C GLY A 283 28.84 -12.55 10.47
N LEU A 284 27.67 -12.43 9.85
CA LEU A 284 26.42 -12.16 10.55
C LEU A 284 26.08 -13.24 11.56
N ASP A 285 26.07 -12.88 12.83
CA ASP A 285 25.55 -13.70 13.92
C ASP A 285 24.15 -13.20 14.31
N PRO A 286 23.08 -13.94 13.99
CA PRO A 286 21.72 -13.51 14.31
C PRO A 286 21.42 -13.47 15.82
N GLU A 287 22.22 -14.10 16.67
CA GLU A 287 22.06 -14.07 18.12
C GLU A 287 22.56 -12.73 18.73
N VAL A 288 23.40 -12.04 18.00
CA VAL A 288 24.10 -10.82 18.47
C VAL A 288 23.44 -9.59 17.85
N CYS A 289 22.25 -9.21 18.26
CA CYS A 289 21.48 -8.04 17.84
C CYS A 289 22.17 -7.15 16.76
N PRO A 290 21.95 -7.39 15.45
CA PRO A 290 22.69 -6.74 14.39
C PRO A 290 22.11 -5.36 14.03
N LEU A 291 22.98 -4.41 13.65
CA LEU A 291 22.62 -3.24 12.88
C LEU A 291 23.00 -3.47 11.41
N ILE A 292 22.04 -3.54 10.53
CA ILE A 292 22.28 -3.60 9.08
C ILE A 292 22.33 -2.18 8.55
N VAL A 293 23.39 -1.86 7.81
CA VAL A 293 23.61 -0.52 7.25
C VAL A 293 23.81 -0.58 5.75
N GLY A 294 23.19 0.32 5.04
CA GLY A 294 23.40 0.52 3.60
C GLY A 294 23.48 2.00 3.25
N LEU A 295 24.27 2.33 2.24
CA LEU A 295 24.34 3.70 1.75
C LEU A 295 23.01 4.05 1.07
N ARG A 296 22.64 3.35 0.03
CA ARG A 296 21.41 3.52 -0.76
C ARG A 296 20.88 2.17 -1.21
N PRO A 297 20.07 1.48 -0.38
CA PRO A 297 19.51 0.19 -0.77
C PRO A 297 18.57 0.34 -1.98
N LEU A 298 18.65 -0.62 -2.90
CA LEU A 298 17.78 -0.65 -4.08
C LEU A 298 16.74 -1.78 -3.96
N PRO A 299 15.51 -1.60 -4.51
CA PRO A 299 14.47 -2.61 -4.47
C PRO A 299 14.88 -3.96 -5.09
N ALA A 300 15.77 -3.94 -6.08
CA ALA A 300 16.27 -5.13 -6.76
C ALA A 300 17.46 -5.82 -6.06
N ASP A 301 17.96 -5.28 -4.95
CA ASP A 301 19.10 -5.87 -4.21
C ASP A 301 18.65 -7.13 -3.47
N ARG A 302 18.99 -8.29 -4.03
CA ARG A 302 18.64 -9.60 -3.48
C ARG A 302 19.33 -9.91 -2.17
N ILE A 303 20.57 -9.41 -1.97
CA ILE A 303 21.34 -9.63 -0.74
C ILE A 303 20.70 -8.84 0.39
N TRP A 304 20.41 -7.56 0.13
CA TRP A 304 19.69 -6.72 1.07
C TRP A 304 18.35 -7.35 1.48
N ASN A 305 17.50 -7.62 0.51
CA ASN A 305 16.16 -8.16 0.76
C ASN A 305 16.19 -9.53 1.48
N GLY A 306 17.15 -10.38 1.17
CA GLY A 306 17.31 -11.69 1.80
C GLY A 306 17.72 -11.59 3.27
N ILE A 307 18.70 -10.75 3.60
CA ILE A 307 19.18 -10.56 4.98
C ILE A 307 18.12 -9.80 5.80
N VAL A 308 17.63 -8.69 5.27
CA VAL A 308 16.63 -7.85 5.95
C VAL A 308 15.34 -8.62 6.19
N GLY A 309 14.85 -9.38 5.20
CA GLY A 309 13.65 -10.20 5.34
C GLY A 309 13.78 -11.25 6.44
N LYS A 310 14.94 -11.90 6.54
CA LYS A 310 15.22 -12.88 7.62
C LYS A 310 15.20 -12.23 9.00
N LEU A 311 15.88 -11.09 9.19
CA LEU A 311 15.95 -10.40 10.47
C LEU A 311 14.59 -9.83 10.88
N THR A 312 13.85 -9.28 9.92
CA THR A 312 12.49 -8.76 10.16
C THR A 312 11.54 -9.86 10.62
N SER A 313 11.61 -11.05 9.99
CA SER A 313 10.77 -12.19 10.39
C SER A 313 11.12 -12.72 11.79
N GLN A 314 12.36 -12.55 12.24
CA GLN A 314 12.82 -12.92 13.58
C GLN A 314 12.63 -11.81 14.62
N GLN A 315 12.19 -10.64 14.22
CA GLN A 315 12.02 -9.44 15.07
C GLN A 315 13.28 -9.04 15.84
N ILE A 316 14.46 -9.18 15.24
CA ILE A 316 15.75 -8.81 15.83
C ILE A 316 16.50 -7.81 14.96
N GLY A 317 17.30 -6.97 15.64
CA GLY A 317 18.15 -5.98 14.99
C GLY A 317 17.38 -4.82 14.36
N LEU A 318 18.14 -3.97 13.67
CA LEU A 318 17.64 -2.75 13.03
C LEU A 318 18.27 -2.59 11.65
N VAL A 319 17.52 -1.96 10.75
CA VAL A 319 17.94 -1.66 9.37
C VAL A 319 18.03 -0.16 9.20
N PHE A 320 19.22 0.34 8.88
CA PHE A 320 19.52 1.74 8.66
C PHE A 320 20.03 1.99 7.24
N ALA A 321 19.39 2.91 6.53
CA ALA A 321 19.86 3.42 5.24
C ALA A 321 20.26 4.88 5.38
N LEU A 322 21.45 5.26 4.89
CA LEU A 322 21.84 6.67 4.87
C LEU A 322 20.94 7.48 3.94
N GLU A 323 20.65 6.95 2.79
CA GLU A 323 19.83 7.61 1.76
C GLU A 323 18.69 6.69 1.32
N HIS A 324 17.53 7.24 1.04
CA HIS A 324 16.41 6.52 0.45
C HIS A 324 15.66 7.40 -0.55
N PRO A 325 15.25 6.87 -1.73
CA PRO A 325 14.44 7.61 -2.68
C PRO A 325 13.08 7.99 -2.10
N ALA A 326 12.70 9.26 -2.19
CA ALA A 326 11.42 9.76 -1.66
C ALA A 326 10.19 9.26 -2.44
N GLU A 327 10.38 8.84 -3.71
CA GLU A 327 9.28 8.44 -4.60
C GLU A 327 8.82 6.99 -4.42
N ALA A 328 9.51 6.19 -3.62
CA ALA A 328 9.22 4.76 -3.47
C ALA A 328 9.05 4.33 -2.00
N PRO A 329 8.04 4.85 -1.27
CA PRO A 329 7.80 4.42 0.10
C PRO A 329 7.50 2.92 0.14
N GLY A 330 8.24 2.21 1.00
CA GLY A 330 8.07 0.76 1.17
C GLY A 330 8.72 -0.14 0.11
N ALA A 331 9.34 0.42 -0.94
CA ALA A 331 10.06 -0.36 -1.95
C ALA A 331 11.28 -1.11 -1.38
N VAL A 332 11.87 -0.57 -0.32
CA VAL A 332 12.98 -1.18 0.42
C VAL A 332 12.64 -1.17 1.90
N THR A 333 12.81 -2.31 2.57
CA THR A 333 12.57 -2.41 4.01
C THR A 333 13.70 -1.73 4.79
N THR A 334 13.40 -0.60 5.42
CA THR A 334 14.29 0.15 6.31
C THR A 334 13.55 0.57 7.56
N ASP A 335 14.23 0.66 8.68
CA ASP A 335 13.66 1.09 9.96
C ASP A 335 13.98 2.55 10.23
N VAL A 336 15.22 2.95 9.91
CA VAL A 336 15.72 4.32 10.03
C VAL A 336 16.34 4.76 8.70
N ILE A 337 16.05 5.96 8.29
CA ILE A 337 16.56 6.60 7.08
C ILE A 337 17.26 7.89 7.46
N GLY A 338 18.48 8.08 6.97
CA GLY A 338 19.23 9.30 7.19
C GLY A 338 18.59 10.48 6.48
N VAL A 339 18.49 10.40 5.17
CA VAL A 339 17.84 11.43 4.34
C VAL A 339 16.99 10.80 3.24
N LEU A 340 15.90 11.49 2.86
CA LEU A 340 15.18 11.21 1.63
C LEU A 340 15.85 11.93 0.47
N THR A 341 15.97 11.27 -0.68
CA THR A 341 16.54 11.85 -1.91
C THR A 341 15.47 11.94 -2.99
N ASP A 342 15.50 13.00 -3.80
CA ASP A 342 14.66 13.10 -4.99
C ASP A 342 15.10 12.02 -5.99
N GLY A 343 14.15 11.30 -6.57
CA GLY A 343 14.40 10.14 -7.43
C GLY A 343 15.19 10.48 -8.70
N GLU A 344 15.75 9.47 -9.30
CA GLU A 344 16.49 9.39 -10.56
C GLU A 344 17.88 10.07 -10.64
N GLY A 345 18.89 9.24 -10.55
CA GLY A 345 20.26 9.49 -11.02
C GLY A 345 21.30 9.64 -9.93
N GLU A 346 22.53 9.32 -10.31
CA GLU A 346 23.74 9.69 -9.59
C GLU A 346 23.78 11.22 -9.46
N GLY A 347 23.34 11.75 -8.32
CA GLY A 347 23.32 13.19 -8.06
C GLY A 347 21.95 13.79 -7.71
N GLY A 348 20.97 12.98 -7.29
CA GLY A 348 19.72 13.50 -6.73
C GLY A 348 20.01 14.50 -5.61
N THR A 349 19.35 15.65 -5.65
CA THR A 349 19.46 16.67 -4.61
C THR A 349 18.98 16.07 -3.30
N ARG A 350 19.85 16.00 -2.30
CA ARG A 350 19.45 15.65 -0.93
C ARG A 350 18.43 16.70 -0.48
N GLN A 351 17.25 16.27 -0.07
CA GLN A 351 16.29 17.15 0.60
C GLN A 351 16.79 17.42 2.03
N GLU A 352 16.91 18.67 2.38
CA GLU A 352 17.90 19.15 3.31
C GLU A 352 17.33 19.86 4.53
N ARG A 353 17.58 19.30 5.67
CA ARG A 353 17.85 20.00 6.93
C ARG A 353 18.76 19.13 7.77
N ALA A 354 19.52 19.76 8.69
CA ALA A 354 20.19 19.00 9.72
C ALA A 354 19.18 18.01 10.37
N PRO A 355 19.54 16.76 10.61
CA PRO A 355 18.69 15.78 11.26
C PRO A 355 18.08 16.33 12.55
N ASN A 356 16.81 16.02 12.80
CA ASN A 356 16.10 16.42 14.03
C ASN A 356 16.04 15.26 15.02
N PRO A 357 16.99 15.16 15.95
CA PRO A 357 17.06 14.03 16.87
C PRO A 357 15.85 13.98 17.83
N VAL A 358 15.23 15.11 18.17
CA VAL A 358 14.09 15.15 19.07
C VAL A 358 12.85 14.56 18.40
N GLN A 359 12.61 14.89 17.14
CA GLN A 359 11.50 14.32 16.38
C GLN A 359 11.71 12.83 16.14
N ALA A 360 12.90 12.44 15.69
CA ALA A 360 13.26 11.04 15.45
C ALA A 360 13.12 10.20 16.73
N LEU A 361 13.52 10.73 17.87
CA LEU A 361 13.37 10.07 19.18
C LEU A 361 11.89 9.88 19.54
N THR A 362 11.06 10.89 19.32
CA THR A 362 9.61 10.84 19.61
C THR A 362 8.92 9.81 18.72
N GLU A 363 9.24 9.80 17.42
CA GLU A 363 8.72 8.84 16.46
C GLU A 363 9.16 7.41 16.80
N ALA A 364 10.44 7.21 17.18
CA ALA A 364 10.99 5.91 17.55
C ALA A 364 10.28 5.28 18.76
N GLN A 365 9.82 6.11 19.70
CA GLN A 365 9.10 5.66 20.89
C GLN A 365 7.59 5.49 20.68
N SER A 366 7.07 5.88 19.53
CA SER A 366 5.64 5.75 19.25
C SER A 366 5.23 4.27 19.06
N PRO A 367 4.01 3.88 19.48
CA PRO A 367 3.51 2.51 19.28
C PRO A 367 3.40 2.11 17.80
N GLY A 368 3.36 3.09 16.89
CA GLY A 368 3.28 2.88 15.44
C GLY A 368 4.63 2.76 14.75
N ALA A 369 5.75 2.96 15.45
CA ALA A 369 7.07 2.81 14.86
C ALA A 369 7.30 1.38 14.37
N ARG A 370 7.99 1.23 13.23
CA ARG A 370 8.33 -0.08 12.64
C ARG A 370 9.18 -0.94 13.58
N LEU A 371 9.85 -0.30 14.52
CA LEU A 371 10.69 -0.92 15.55
C LEU A 371 9.90 -1.42 16.76
N ALA A 372 8.62 -1.07 16.89
CA ALA A 372 7.82 -1.45 18.04
C ALA A 372 7.82 -2.98 18.23
N GLY A 373 8.25 -3.43 19.39
CA GLY A 373 8.34 -4.85 19.73
C GLY A 373 9.59 -5.59 19.24
N ARG A 374 10.53 -4.93 18.53
CA ARG A 374 11.80 -5.56 18.16
C ARG A 374 12.77 -5.65 19.32
N ARG A 375 13.54 -6.73 19.35
CA ARG A 375 14.66 -6.89 20.25
C ARG A 375 15.85 -6.09 19.73
N LEU A 376 16.15 -4.96 20.37
CA LEU A 376 17.25 -4.05 20.03
C LEU A 376 18.35 -4.04 21.09
N ARG A 377 18.48 -5.15 21.85
CA ARG A 377 19.53 -5.38 22.84
C ARG A 377 20.08 -6.80 22.68
N PRO A 378 21.39 -7.01 22.93
CA PRO A 378 21.94 -8.36 23.09
C PRO A 378 21.21 -9.09 24.23
N THR A 379 21.07 -10.38 24.11
CA THR A 379 20.57 -11.26 25.20
C THR A 379 21.56 -11.34 26.33
#